data_2d4df54867c3d2fffc2fc7708b840bc4
#
_entry.id   2d4df54867c3d2fffc2fc7708b840bc4
#
_cell.length_a   1.000
_cell.length_b   1.000
_cell.length_c   1.000
_cell.angle_alpha   90.00
_cell.angle_beta   90.00
_cell.angle_gamma   90.00
#
_symmetry.space_group_name_H-M   'P 1'
#
loop_
_entity.id
_entity.type
_entity.pdbx_description
1 polymer ?
#
loop_
_entity_poly.entity_id
_entity_poly.type
_entity_poly.pdbx_seq_one_letter_code
_entity_poly.pdbx_strand_id
1 'polypeptide(L)'
;LKEYSTVVTDMDVFFNEDDSIKIGITGTNKKSTTCYHLMQLLEEKYSTNLVGNIGKPVLDVLNNGKKYSIIELSSFQLDKVSNINLDYGILLNIDSDHLDYHENIEDYVKSKKRILEAKKSIQNDDIKTIYKFITGSIPPKRALKDLPFRFQKINQNIM
;
A
#
# COMPACT_ATOMS: atom_id res chain seq x y z
N LEU A 1 -23.95 26.87 -15.30
CA LEU A 1 -23.85 25.94 -14.15
C LEU A 1 -22.67 25.00 -14.36
N LYS A 2 -21.55 25.34 -13.75
CA LYS A 2 -20.43 24.39 -13.66
C LYS A 2 -20.82 23.35 -12.60
N GLU A 3 -21.29 22.20 -13.04
CA GLU A 3 -21.40 21.05 -12.15
C GLU A 3 -19.99 20.60 -11.78
N TYR A 4 -19.61 20.82 -10.55
CA TYR A 4 -18.39 20.25 -9.99
C TYR A 4 -18.69 18.82 -9.57
N SER A 5 -18.48 17.85 -10.49
CA SER A 5 -18.48 16.46 -10.12
C SER A 5 -17.15 16.14 -9.45
N THR A 6 -17.18 15.80 -8.16
CA THR A 6 -16.00 15.28 -7.47
C THR A 6 -15.79 13.83 -7.91
N VAL A 7 -14.70 13.56 -8.59
CA VAL A 7 -14.32 12.18 -8.91
C VAL A 7 -13.80 11.52 -7.65
N VAL A 8 -14.48 10.48 -7.20
CA VAL A 8 -14.12 9.69 -6.02
C VAL A 8 -13.68 8.30 -6.47
N THR A 9 -12.50 7.87 -6.03
CA THR A 9 -12.00 6.52 -6.30
C THR A 9 -12.40 5.56 -5.18
N ASP A 10 -12.35 4.25 -5.45
CA ASP A 10 -12.52 3.21 -4.42
C ASP A 10 -11.59 3.43 -3.24
N MET A 11 -10.39 3.87 -3.54
CA MET A 11 -9.36 4.14 -2.55
C MET A 11 -9.72 5.34 -1.66
N ASP A 12 -10.30 6.40 -2.23
CA ASP A 12 -10.81 7.54 -1.46
C ASP A 12 -11.89 7.10 -0.46
N VAL A 13 -12.83 6.27 -0.90
CA VAL A 13 -13.89 5.74 -0.04
C VAL A 13 -13.27 4.91 1.08
N PHE A 14 -12.38 4.01 0.76
CA PHE A 14 -11.73 3.15 1.75
C PHE A 14 -10.92 3.95 2.77
N PHE A 15 -10.13 4.92 2.33
CA PHE A 15 -9.33 5.77 3.22
C PHE A 15 -10.18 6.55 4.21
N ASN A 16 -11.36 7.00 3.79
CA ASN A 16 -12.23 7.84 4.61
C ASN A 16 -13.18 7.04 5.51
N GLU A 17 -13.64 5.87 5.06
CA GLU A 17 -14.73 5.14 5.71
C GLU A 17 -14.28 3.91 6.49
N ASP A 18 -13.12 3.34 6.18
CA ASP A 18 -12.66 2.12 6.84
C ASP A 18 -12.08 2.38 8.24
N ASP A 19 -12.47 1.57 9.20
CA ASP A 19 -12.09 1.71 10.62
C ASP A 19 -10.73 1.11 10.97
N SER A 20 -10.11 0.34 10.08
CA SER A 20 -8.82 -0.30 10.34
C SER A 20 -7.67 0.71 10.39
N ILE A 21 -6.56 0.29 10.97
CA ILE A 21 -5.28 0.99 10.85
C ILE A 21 -4.75 0.74 9.44
N LYS A 22 -4.66 1.78 8.62
CA LYS A 22 -4.33 1.70 7.20
C LYS A 22 -2.84 1.91 6.97
N ILE A 23 -2.21 0.92 6.37
CA ILE A 23 -0.79 0.90 6.03
C ILE A 23 -0.66 0.90 4.51
N GLY A 24 -0.31 2.03 3.92
CA GLY A 24 -0.05 2.12 2.48
C GLY A 24 1.40 1.80 2.16
N ILE A 25 1.62 0.99 1.14
CA ILE A 25 2.96 0.61 0.69
C ILE A 25 3.07 0.86 -0.81
N THR A 26 4.09 1.59 -1.20
CA THR A 26 4.44 1.82 -2.60
C THR A 26 5.96 1.73 -2.83
N GLY A 27 6.34 1.62 -4.07
CA GLY A 27 7.73 1.51 -4.52
C GLY A 27 7.76 1.06 -5.96
N THR A 28 8.93 1.02 -6.56
CA THR A 28 9.11 0.49 -7.92
C THR A 28 9.10 -1.04 -7.90
N ASN A 29 9.87 -1.64 -6.99
CA ASN A 29 10.08 -3.08 -6.89
C ASN A 29 9.67 -3.60 -5.50
N LYS A 30 9.32 -4.88 -5.44
CA LYS A 30 9.05 -5.65 -4.21
C LYS A 30 7.81 -5.21 -3.41
N LYS A 31 6.92 -4.40 -3.97
CA LYS A 31 5.69 -3.99 -3.27
C LYS A 31 4.87 -5.17 -2.78
N SER A 32 4.54 -6.08 -3.69
CA SER A 32 3.68 -7.23 -3.39
C SER A 32 4.34 -8.19 -2.40
N THR A 33 5.63 -8.47 -2.58
CA THR A 33 6.41 -9.32 -1.67
C THR A 33 6.46 -8.72 -0.28
N THR A 34 6.74 -7.43 -0.17
CA THR A 34 6.80 -6.72 1.12
C THR A 34 5.44 -6.71 1.82
N CYS A 35 4.36 -6.42 1.07
CA CYS A 35 2.99 -6.47 1.61
C CYS A 35 2.65 -7.87 2.15
N TYR A 36 2.99 -8.91 1.41
CA TYR A 36 2.73 -10.29 1.79
C TYR A 36 3.56 -10.71 3.02
N HIS A 37 4.83 -10.33 3.09
CA HIS A 37 5.69 -10.58 4.24
C HIS A 37 5.21 -9.83 5.48
N LEU A 38 4.82 -8.57 5.33
CA LEU A 38 4.29 -7.78 6.45
C LEU A 38 2.99 -8.39 7.00
N MET A 39 2.11 -8.85 6.12
CA MET A 39 0.89 -9.55 6.51
C MET A 39 1.20 -10.78 7.37
N GLN A 40 2.16 -11.62 6.93
CA GLN A 40 2.55 -12.81 7.68
C GLN A 40 3.06 -12.46 9.08
N LEU A 41 3.86 -11.40 9.20
CA LEU A 41 4.39 -10.96 10.49
C LEU A 41 3.30 -10.38 11.40
N LEU A 42 2.41 -9.57 10.86
CA LEU A 42 1.31 -8.97 11.64
C LEU A 42 0.29 -10.01 12.09
N GLU A 43 -0.02 -11.00 11.26
CA GLU A 43 -1.01 -12.05 11.56
C GLU A 43 -0.62 -12.95 12.73
N GLU A 44 0.62 -12.94 13.19
CA GLU A 44 1.00 -13.62 14.42
C GLU A 44 0.24 -13.10 15.65
N LYS A 45 -0.16 -11.82 15.64
CA LYS A 45 -0.82 -11.17 16.78
C LYS A 45 -2.09 -10.40 16.41
N TYR A 46 -2.28 -10.05 15.13
CA TYR A 46 -3.32 -9.11 14.72
C TYR A 46 -4.06 -9.61 13.49
N SER A 47 -5.36 -9.36 13.46
CA SER A 47 -6.15 -9.58 12.25
C SER A 47 -5.78 -8.54 11.18
N THR A 48 -5.55 -8.99 9.93
CA THR A 48 -4.98 -8.14 8.88
C THR A 48 -5.63 -8.40 7.53
N ASN A 49 -5.97 -7.32 6.83
CA ASN A 49 -6.37 -7.35 5.43
C ASN A 49 -5.16 -7.11 4.53
N LEU A 50 -5.16 -7.74 3.36
CA LEU A 50 -4.23 -7.46 2.27
C LEU A 50 -5.06 -7.05 1.04
N VAL A 51 -4.92 -5.81 0.61
CA VAL A 51 -5.79 -5.20 -0.40
C VAL A 51 -5.02 -4.26 -1.34
N GLY A 52 -5.70 -3.75 -2.34
CA GLY A 52 -5.16 -2.84 -3.33
C GLY A 52 -4.79 -3.56 -4.63
N ASN A 53 -3.58 -3.33 -5.15
CA ASN A 53 -3.10 -4.01 -6.37
C ASN A 53 -2.82 -5.51 -6.16
N ILE A 54 -2.92 -5.98 -4.94
CA ILE A 54 -2.73 -7.38 -4.54
C ILE A 54 -3.82 -7.76 -3.53
N GLY A 55 -4.17 -9.02 -3.47
CA GLY A 55 -5.17 -9.51 -2.54
C GLY A 55 -6.59 -9.20 -3.00
N LYS A 56 -7.41 -8.67 -2.10
CA LYS A 56 -8.81 -8.34 -2.37
C LYS A 56 -9.00 -6.89 -2.78
N PRO A 57 -10.03 -6.55 -3.56
CA PRO A 57 -10.44 -5.16 -3.75
C PRO A 57 -10.73 -4.49 -2.41
N VAL A 58 -10.36 -3.22 -2.27
CA VAL A 58 -10.47 -2.51 -0.98
C VAL A 58 -11.90 -2.45 -0.44
N LEU A 59 -12.88 -2.26 -1.31
CA LEU A 59 -14.28 -2.16 -0.87
C LEU A 59 -14.87 -3.49 -0.37
N ASP A 60 -14.30 -4.63 -0.76
CA ASP A 60 -14.75 -5.95 -0.30
C ASP A 60 -14.46 -6.18 1.19
N VAL A 61 -13.54 -5.42 1.77
CA VAL A 61 -13.12 -5.58 3.17
C VAL A 61 -13.51 -4.38 4.03
N LEU A 62 -14.25 -3.42 3.48
CA LEU A 62 -14.64 -2.19 4.17
C LEU A 62 -15.33 -2.50 5.50
N ASN A 63 -14.77 -1.97 6.59
CA ASN A 63 -15.29 -2.12 7.95
C ASN A 63 -15.55 -3.58 8.38
N ASN A 64 -14.68 -4.51 7.96
CA ASN A 64 -14.83 -5.93 8.30
C ASN A 64 -14.33 -6.30 9.70
N GLY A 65 -13.91 -5.34 10.50
CA GLY A 65 -13.49 -5.54 11.89
C GLY A 65 -12.04 -5.97 12.09
N LYS A 66 -11.27 -6.15 11.03
CA LYS A 66 -9.84 -6.45 11.15
C LYS A 66 -9.05 -5.23 11.59
N LYS A 67 -8.00 -5.45 12.38
CA LYS A 67 -7.22 -4.37 12.97
C LYS A 67 -6.42 -3.58 11.97
N TYR A 68 -5.72 -4.26 11.05
CA TYR A 68 -4.86 -3.65 10.05
C TYR A 68 -5.36 -3.91 8.64
N SER A 69 -5.16 -2.93 7.77
CA SER A 69 -5.27 -3.11 6.33
C SER A 69 -3.96 -2.70 5.67
N ILE A 70 -3.29 -3.65 5.05
CA ILE A 70 -2.10 -3.42 4.23
C ILE A 70 -2.57 -3.17 2.81
N ILE A 71 -2.24 -2.00 2.26
CA ILE A 71 -2.73 -1.53 0.98
C ILE A 71 -1.54 -1.34 0.04
N GLU A 72 -1.44 -2.20 -0.98
CA GLU A 72 -0.46 -1.99 -2.05
C GLU A 72 -0.97 -0.91 -3.01
N LEU A 73 -0.20 0.15 -3.17
CA LEU A 73 -0.56 1.32 -3.97
C LEU A 73 0.41 1.52 -5.14
N SER A 74 -0.14 1.62 -6.33
CA SER A 74 0.61 2.05 -7.52
C SER A 74 0.74 3.57 -7.58
N SER A 75 1.68 4.07 -8.39
CA SER A 75 1.79 5.50 -8.67
C SER A 75 0.51 6.07 -9.28
N PHE A 76 -0.17 5.29 -10.11
CA PHE A 76 -1.46 5.66 -10.71
C PHE A 76 -2.52 5.92 -9.64
N GLN A 77 -2.68 5.01 -8.68
CA GLN A 77 -3.64 5.14 -7.59
C GLN A 77 -3.30 6.34 -6.69
N LEU A 78 -2.02 6.51 -6.36
CA LEU A 78 -1.56 7.65 -5.56
C LEU A 78 -1.80 9.00 -6.26
N ASP A 79 -1.68 9.03 -7.58
CA ASP A 79 -1.97 10.23 -8.38
C ASP A 79 -3.46 10.60 -8.36
N LYS A 80 -4.35 9.61 -8.32
CA LYS A 80 -5.80 9.80 -8.43
C LYS A 80 -6.53 10.05 -7.12
N VAL A 81 -5.98 9.61 -5.97
CA VAL A 81 -6.64 9.84 -4.68
C VAL A 81 -6.62 11.32 -4.29
N SER A 82 -7.70 11.78 -3.69
CA SER A 82 -7.83 13.18 -3.26
C SER A 82 -6.91 13.51 -2.09
N ASN A 83 -6.90 12.66 -1.07
CA ASN A 83 -6.11 12.82 0.16
C ASN A 83 -5.46 11.51 0.57
N ILE A 84 -4.28 11.59 1.15
CA ILE A 84 -3.56 10.44 1.70
C ILE A 84 -3.98 10.25 3.17
N ASN A 85 -5.17 9.75 3.39
CA ASN A 85 -5.69 9.46 4.72
C ASN A 85 -5.27 8.05 5.16
N LEU A 86 -3.98 7.87 5.33
CA LEU A 86 -3.33 6.65 5.81
C LEU A 86 -2.73 6.87 7.19
N ASP A 87 -2.76 5.86 8.04
CA ASP A 87 -2.08 5.88 9.33
C ASP A 87 -0.57 5.73 9.16
N TYR A 88 -0.15 4.85 8.25
CA TYR A 88 1.25 4.63 7.91
C TYR A 88 1.45 4.67 6.40
N GLY A 89 2.47 5.36 5.95
CA GLY A 89 2.91 5.41 4.57
C GLY A 89 4.34 4.90 4.43
N ILE A 90 4.54 3.91 3.58
CA ILE A 90 5.84 3.29 3.38
C ILE A 90 6.24 3.38 1.92
N LEU A 91 7.33 4.09 1.68
CA LEU A 91 7.98 4.17 0.38
C LEU A 91 9.19 3.24 0.39
N LEU A 92 9.13 2.16 -0.38
CA LEU A 92 10.19 1.15 -0.41
C LEU A 92 11.42 1.63 -1.17
N ASN A 93 11.22 1.95 -2.44
CA ASN A 93 12.28 2.33 -3.37
C ASN A 93 11.68 3.08 -4.55
N ILE A 94 12.50 3.85 -5.23
CA ILE A 94 12.15 4.51 -6.49
C ILE A 94 13.25 4.19 -7.50
N ASP A 95 12.86 3.61 -8.64
CA ASP A 95 13.72 3.34 -9.77
C ASP A 95 13.14 4.01 -11.03
N SER A 96 13.99 4.45 -11.93
CA SER A 96 13.61 5.15 -13.15
C SER A 96 13.05 4.26 -14.27
N ASP A 97 13.03 2.94 -14.09
CA ASP A 97 12.76 1.99 -15.17
C ASP A 97 11.27 1.82 -15.53
N HIS A 98 10.33 2.45 -14.80
CA HIS A 98 8.89 2.29 -15.01
C HIS A 98 8.20 3.62 -15.27
N LEU A 99 8.22 4.08 -16.53
CA LEU A 99 7.59 5.34 -16.97
C LEU A 99 6.25 5.13 -17.71
N ASP A 100 5.64 3.95 -17.65
CA ASP A 100 4.51 3.56 -18.50
C ASP A 100 3.27 4.44 -18.36
N TYR A 101 3.05 5.05 -17.20
CA TYR A 101 1.89 5.91 -16.94
C TYR A 101 2.24 7.40 -16.93
N HIS A 102 3.42 7.75 -16.48
CA HIS A 102 3.83 9.14 -16.28
C HIS A 102 4.65 9.64 -17.46
N GLU A 103 4.37 10.86 -17.89
CA GLU A 103 5.08 11.49 -19.04
C GLU A 103 6.58 11.66 -18.78
N ASN A 104 6.97 11.77 -17.50
CA ASN A 104 8.36 11.90 -17.12
C ASN A 104 8.60 11.33 -15.72
N ILE A 105 9.87 11.15 -15.38
CA ILE A 105 10.29 10.59 -14.08
C ILE A 105 9.91 11.47 -12.90
N GLU A 106 9.85 12.78 -13.08
CA GLU A 106 9.50 13.72 -12.00
C GLU A 106 8.06 13.51 -11.54
N ASP A 107 7.11 13.33 -12.47
CA ASP A 107 5.72 13.04 -12.15
C ASP A 107 5.58 11.67 -11.48
N TYR A 108 6.30 10.67 -11.95
CA TYR A 108 6.34 9.35 -11.36
C TYR A 108 6.82 9.38 -9.90
N VAL A 109 7.94 10.04 -9.65
CA VAL A 109 8.51 10.21 -8.32
C VAL A 109 7.58 11.01 -7.41
N LYS A 110 7.01 12.10 -7.92
CA LYS A 110 6.05 12.93 -7.20
C LYS A 110 4.82 12.14 -6.76
N SER A 111 4.24 11.34 -7.64
CA SER A 111 3.08 10.52 -7.31
C SER A 111 3.39 9.51 -6.21
N LYS A 112 4.52 8.81 -6.28
CA LYS A 112 4.92 7.85 -5.25
C LYS A 112 5.22 8.53 -3.91
N LYS A 113 5.84 9.69 -3.93
CA LYS A 113 6.16 10.44 -2.70
C LYS A 113 4.93 10.95 -1.96
N ARG A 114 3.76 11.00 -2.61
CA ARG A 114 2.51 11.34 -1.92
C ARG A 114 2.23 10.42 -0.73
N ILE A 115 2.70 9.17 -0.76
CA ILE A 115 2.51 8.26 0.37
C ILE A 115 3.14 8.76 1.67
N LEU A 116 4.16 9.62 1.56
CA LEU A 116 4.83 10.24 2.71
C LEU A 116 3.97 11.30 3.40
N GLU A 117 2.82 11.67 2.83
CA GLU A 117 1.82 12.55 3.45
C GLU A 117 0.94 11.82 4.48
N ALA A 118 1.10 10.51 4.65
CA ALA A 118 0.44 9.74 5.71
C ALA A 118 0.74 10.31 7.11
N LYS A 119 -0.07 9.97 8.10
CA LYS A 119 0.12 10.44 9.50
C LYS A 119 1.52 10.13 10.02
N LYS A 120 2.05 8.95 9.70
CA LYS A 120 3.43 8.54 9.95
C LYS A 120 3.99 7.90 8.69
N SER A 121 5.20 8.26 8.29
CA SER A 121 5.79 7.75 7.06
C SER A 121 7.27 7.44 7.21
N ILE A 122 7.74 6.52 6.37
CA ILE A 122 9.14 6.12 6.30
C ILE A 122 9.51 5.73 4.86
N GLN A 123 10.74 6.01 4.48
CA GLN A 123 11.33 5.46 3.26
C GLN A 123 12.32 4.36 3.67
N ASN A 124 11.92 3.12 3.49
CA ASN A 124 12.72 1.95 3.88
C ASN A 124 12.18 0.69 3.21
N ASP A 125 13.01 -0.25 2.86
CA ASP A 125 12.64 -1.52 2.23
C ASP A 125 12.97 -2.77 3.08
N ASP A 126 13.51 -2.58 4.28
CA ASP A 126 13.75 -3.67 5.21
C ASP A 126 12.49 -4.03 6.01
N ILE A 127 12.03 -5.27 5.88
CA ILE A 127 10.79 -5.72 6.48
C ILE A 127 10.79 -5.64 8.01
N LYS A 128 11.92 -5.86 8.65
CA LYS A 128 12.03 -5.78 10.12
C LYS A 128 11.90 -4.35 10.60
N THR A 129 12.52 -3.42 9.89
CA THR A 129 12.42 -1.98 10.16
C THR A 129 11.00 -1.50 9.97
N ILE A 130 10.34 -1.91 8.89
CA ILE A 130 8.94 -1.56 8.60
C ILE A 130 8.01 -2.09 9.71
N TYR A 131 8.15 -3.34 10.12
CA TYR A 131 7.34 -3.92 11.19
C TYR A 131 7.51 -3.15 12.50
N LYS A 132 8.75 -2.86 12.88
CA LYS A 132 9.05 -2.09 14.09
C LYS A 132 8.49 -0.67 14.03
N PHE A 133 8.57 -0.04 12.87
CA PHE A 133 8.00 1.29 12.63
C PHE A 133 6.49 1.32 12.88
N ILE A 134 5.77 0.28 12.43
CA ILE A 134 4.31 0.20 12.57
C ILE A 134 3.90 -0.19 14.00
N THR A 135 4.54 -1.20 14.58
CA THR A 135 4.10 -1.81 15.84
C THR A 135 4.85 -1.31 17.08
N GLY A 136 6.02 -0.70 16.90
CA GLY A 136 6.93 -0.36 17.99
C GLY A 136 7.68 -1.55 18.58
N SER A 137 7.47 -2.76 18.07
CA SER A 137 8.01 -4.01 18.59
C SER A 137 8.92 -4.71 17.61
N ILE A 138 9.78 -5.60 18.11
CA ILE A 138 10.62 -6.46 17.27
C ILE A 138 9.72 -7.49 16.58
N PRO A 139 9.90 -7.76 15.27
CA PRO A 139 9.10 -8.75 14.57
C PRO A 139 9.30 -10.16 15.10
N PRO A 140 8.26 -11.02 15.05
CA PRO A 140 8.38 -12.40 15.45
C PRO A 140 9.41 -13.15 14.59
N LYS A 141 10.10 -14.09 15.20
CA LYS A 141 11.02 -14.99 14.47
C LYS A 141 10.19 -16.07 13.78
N ARG A 142 10.05 -15.94 12.47
CA ARG A 142 9.41 -16.96 11.63
C ARG A 142 10.02 -16.95 10.23
N ALA A 143 9.99 -18.10 9.57
CA ALA A 143 10.28 -18.19 8.16
C ALA A 143 9.13 -17.56 7.36
N LEU A 144 9.44 -16.58 6.51
CA LEU A 144 8.45 -15.95 5.64
C LEU A 144 8.28 -16.78 4.37
N LYS A 145 7.03 -17.00 3.99
CA LYS A 145 6.69 -17.71 2.77
C LYS A 145 6.79 -16.78 1.57
N ASP A 146 7.21 -17.32 0.44
CA ASP A 146 7.22 -16.60 -0.82
C ASP A 146 5.80 -16.25 -1.28
N LEU A 147 5.70 -15.17 -2.05
CA LEU A 147 4.44 -14.73 -2.65
C LEU A 147 3.87 -15.84 -3.53
N PRO A 148 2.60 -16.28 -3.32
CA PRO A 148 1.99 -17.31 -4.14
C PRO A 148 1.97 -16.95 -5.63
N PHE A 149 2.18 -17.94 -6.49
CA PHE A 149 2.23 -17.78 -7.95
C PHE A 149 1.03 -17.01 -8.53
N ARG A 150 -0.16 -17.22 -7.98
CA ARG A 150 -1.39 -16.50 -8.40
C ARG A 150 -1.27 -14.97 -8.27
N PHE A 151 -0.55 -14.49 -7.27
CA PHE A 151 -0.29 -13.06 -7.08
C PHE A 151 0.84 -12.55 -7.98
N GLN A 152 1.82 -13.42 -8.27
CA GLN A 152 2.91 -13.08 -9.19
C GLN A 152 2.40 -12.79 -10.61
N LYS A 153 1.40 -13.57 -11.08
CA LYS A 153 0.78 -13.35 -12.39
C LYS A 153 0.05 -12.01 -12.50
N ILE A 154 -0.61 -11.57 -11.44
CA ILE A 154 -1.31 -10.28 -11.43
C ILE A 154 -0.31 -9.14 -11.61
N ASN A 155 0.83 -9.21 -10.98
CA ASN A 155 1.88 -8.19 -11.11
C ASN A 155 2.51 -8.15 -12.50
N GLN A 156 2.59 -9.28 -13.21
CA GLN A 156 3.12 -9.32 -14.58
C GLN A 156 2.15 -8.73 -15.61
N ASN A 157 0.86 -8.75 -15.33
CA ASN A 157 -0.17 -8.21 -16.22
C ASN A 157 -0.46 -6.72 -16.01
N ILE A 158 0.10 -6.11 -14.97
CA ILE A 158 -0.05 -4.68 -14.64
C ILE A 158 1.20 -3.87 -15.05
N MET A 159 2.23 -4.57 -15.53
CA MET A 159 3.41 -3.92 -16.11
C MET A 159 3.15 -3.46 -17.54
#